data_6e4f70dddca44edc4f70ba1b9c1471ba
#
_entry.id   6e4f70dddca44edc4f70ba1b9c1471ba
#
_cell.length_a   1.000
_cell.length_b   1.000
_cell.length_c   1.000
_cell.angle_alpha   90.00
_cell.angle_beta   90.00
_cell.angle_gamma   90.00
#
_symmetry.space_group_name_H-M   'P 1'
#
loop_
_entity.id
_entity.type
_entity.pdbx_description
1 polymer ?
#
loop_
_entity_poly.entity_id
_entity_poly.type
_entity_poly.pdbx_seq_one_letter_code
_entity_poly.pdbx_strand_id
1 'polypeptide(L)'
;MSHSQEHRTESLVKRLNRIEGQVAGIKKMILEEKEYADVIIQLNSTRSAIQKISHILLEAQTEHALMHVSEGADLDEEMKKLQKVIAQYNKMNYVIIWKKALEREF
;
A
#
# COMPACT_ATOMS: atom_id res chain seq x y z
N MET A 1 -18.69 -13.71 1.02
CA MET A 1 -17.46 -13.22 0.36
C MET A 1 -17.31 -13.86 -1.01
N SER A 2 -17.01 -13.12 -2.06
CA SER A 2 -16.79 -13.71 -3.38
C SER A 2 -15.47 -14.48 -3.40
N HIS A 3 -15.33 -15.42 -4.35
CA HIS A 3 -14.10 -16.20 -4.54
C HIS A 3 -12.88 -15.29 -4.75
N SER A 4 -13.02 -14.20 -5.52
CA SER A 4 -11.95 -13.23 -5.76
C SER A 4 -11.56 -12.45 -4.49
N GLN A 5 -12.50 -12.16 -3.59
CA GLN A 5 -12.21 -11.54 -2.30
C GLN A 5 -11.40 -12.45 -1.39
N GLU A 6 -11.72 -13.74 -1.37
CA GLU A 6 -10.97 -14.72 -0.59
C GLU A 6 -9.53 -14.83 -1.07
N HIS A 7 -9.31 -14.93 -2.39
CA HIS A 7 -7.97 -14.97 -2.98
C HIS A 7 -7.19 -13.69 -2.69
N ARG A 8 -7.86 -12.54 -2.76
CA ARG A 8 -7.24 -11.26 -2.45
C ARG A 8 -6.81 -11.20 -0.98
N THR A 9 -7.67 -11.63 -0.08
CA THR A 9 -7.38 -11.66 1.35
C THR A 9 -6.18 -12.55 1.64
N GLU A 10 -6.15 -13.76 1.08
CA GLU A 10 -5.02 -14.69 1.24
C GLU A 10 -3.72 -14.09 0.72
N SER A 11 -3.76 -13.46 -0.45
CA SER A 11 -2.61 -12.81 -1.07
C SER A 11 -2.08 -11.68 -0.20
N LEU A 12 -2.96 -10.83 0.34
CA LEU A 12 -2.59 -9.72 1.20
C LEU A 12 -1.99 -10.20 2.52
N VAL A 13 -2.55 -11.25 3.12
CA VAL A 13 -2.01 -11.83 4.35
C VAL A 13 -0.61 -12.39 4.12
N LYS A 14 -0.38 -13.09 3.01
CA LYS A 14 0.95 -13.61 2.65
C LYS A 14 1.97 -12.47 2.47
N ARG A 15 1.55 -11.37 1.84
CA ARG A 15 2.39 -10.18 1.68
C ARG A 15 2.74 -9.54 3.03
N LEU A 16 1.76 -9.45 3.94
CA LEU A 16 1.98 -8.92 5.29
C LEU A 16 2.91 -9.82 6.10
N ASN A 17 2.77 -11.13 6.00
CA ASN A 17 3.68 -12.08 6.67
C ASN A 17 5.11 -11.89 6.19
N ARG A 18 5.29 -11.64 4.90
CA ARG A 18 6.62 -11.36 4.32
C ARG A 18 7.17 -10.04 4.85
N ILE A 19 6.32 -9.01 4.96
CA ILE A 19 6.72 -7.71 5.52
C ILE A 19 7.11 -7.84 6.99
N GLU A 20 6.38 -8.62 7.78
CA GLU A 20 6.74 -8.91 9.17
C GLU A 20 8.15 -9.49 9.25
N GLY A 21 8.47 -10.45 8.36
CA GLY A 21 9.81 -11.02 8.27
C GLY A 21 10.87 -9.99 7.89
N GLN A 22 10.56 -9.10 6.95
CA GLN A 22 11.45 -8.01 6.55
C GLN A 22 11.72 -7.05 7.70
N VAL A 23 10.68 -6.69 8.47
CA VAL A 23 10.81 -5.81 9.64
C VAL A 23 11.69 -6.46 10.71
N ALA A 24 11.48 -7.75 10.97
CA ALA A 24 12.32 -8.51 11.91
C ALA A 24 13.78 -8.54 11.46
N GLY A 25 14.01 -8.71 10.15
CA GLY A 25 15.35 -8.68 9.56
C GLY A 25 16.02 -7.31 9.70
N ILE A 26 15.28 -6.23 9.51
CA ILE A 26 15.78 -4.85 9.69
C ILE A 26 16.17 -4.61 11.14
N LYS A 27 15.32 -5.03 12.07
CA LYS A 27 15.61 -4.95 13.50
C LYS A 27 16.94 -5.65 13.84
N LYS A 28 17.15 -6.84 13.30
CA LYS A 28 18.39 -7.60 13.47
C LYS A 28 19.59 -6.85 12.91
N MET A 29 19.45 -6.25 11.72
CA MET A 29 20.51 -5.45 11.10
C MET A 29 20.92 -4.27 12.00
N ILE A 30 19.96 -3.59 12.60
CA ILE A 30 20.22 -2.49 13.51
C ILE A 30 20.94 -2.98 14.77
N LEU A 31 20.49 -4.09 15.35
CA LEU A 31 21.12 -4.69 16.53
C LEU A 31 22.56 -5.16 16.25
N GLU A 32 22.84 -5.62 15.04
CA GLU A 32 24.15 -6.07 14.60
C GLU A 32 25.02 -4.93 14.06
N GLU A 33 24.55 -3.69 14.15
CA GLU A 33 25.26 -2.50 13.70
C GLU A 33 25.73 -2.56 12.26
N LYS A 34 24.84 -3.05 11.36
CA LYS A 34 25.09 -3.07 9.91
C LYS A 34 25.20 -1.65 9.36
N GLU A 35 25.81 -1.51 8.19
CA GLU A 35 25.96 -0.22 7.53
C GLU A 35 24.62 0.49 7.36
N TYR A 36 24.58 1.79 7.64
CA TYR A 36 23.35 2.58 7.55
C TYR A 36 22.72 2.50 6.16
N ALA A 37 23.55 2.54 5.11
CA ALA A 37 23.04 2.45 3.73
C ALA A 37 22.31 1.14 3.50
N ASP A 38 22.83 0.02 3.98
CA ASP A 38 22.21 -1.29 3.82
C ASP A 38 20.86 -1.37 4.55
N VAL A 39 20.79 -0.79 5.76
CA VAL A 39 19.53 -0.73 6.53
C VAL A 39 18.50 0.10 5.78
N ILE A 40 18.88 1.26 5.26
CA ILE A 40 17.98 2.14 4.51
C ILE A 40 17.49 1.47 3.23
N ILE A 41 18.34 0.72 2.53
CA ILE A 41 17.93 -0.06 1.35
C ILE A 41 16.82 -1.06 1.72
N GLN A 42 16.96 -1.75 2.84
CA GLN A 42 15.94 -2.68 3.31
C GLN A 42 14.65 -1.97 3.72
N LEU A 43 14.74 -0.80 4.34
CA LEU A 43 13.58 0.03 4.66
C LEU A 43 12.84 0.46 3.40
N ASN A 44 13.55 0.87 2.35
CA ASN A 44 12.95 1.24 1.08
C ASN A 44 12.23 0.05 0.43
N SER A 45 12.83 -1.13 0.47
CA SER A 45 12.22 -2.35 -0.05
C SER A 45 10.92 -2.68 0.69
N THR A 46 10.93 -2.60 2.02
CA THR A 46 9.76 -2.84 2.87
C THR A 46 8.67 -1.81 2.60
N ARG A 47 9.04 -0.54 2.45
CA ARG A 47 8.12 0.53 2.09
C ARG A 47 7.41 0.24 0.78
N SER A 48 8.15 -0.18 -0.25
CA SER A 48 7.59 -0.53 -1.56
C SER A 48 6.59 -1.69 -1.43
N ALA A 49 6.89 -2.68 -0.61
CA ALA A 49 5.99 -3.80 -0.36
C ALA A 49 4.68 -3.34 0.30
N ILE A 50 4.75 -2.40 1.25
CA ILE A 50 3.58 -1.81 1.90
C ILE A 50 2.75 -1.01 0.89
N GLN A 51 3.39 -0.22 0.04
CA GLN A 51 2.71 0.54 -1.01
C GLN A 51 1.96 -0.37 -1.97
N LYS A 52 2.51 -1.53 -2.30
CA LYS A 52 1.84 -2.51 -3.17
C LYS A 52 0.53 -3.00 -2.54
N ILE A 53 0.51 -3.23 -1.23
CA ILE A 53 -0.71 -3.62 -0.51
C ILE A 53 -1.76 -2.51 -0.62
N SER A 54 -1.37 -1.26 -0.39
CA SER A 54 -2.27 -0.10 -0.52
C SER A 54 -2.84 0.02 -1.93
N HIS A 55 -2.03 -0.23 -2.95
CA HIS A 55 -2.47 -0.21 -4.34
C HIS A 55 -3.52 -1.29 -4.61
N ILE A 56 -3.31 -2.50 -4.11
CA ILE A 56 -4.27 -3.62 -4.24
C ILE A 56 -5.59 -3.26 -3.57
N LEU A 57 -5.54 -2.62 -2.39
CA LEU A 57 -6.74 -2.20 -1.68
C LEU A 57 -7.50 -1.08 -2.41
N LEU A 58 -6.77 -0.17 -3.05
CA LEU A 58 -7.38 0.87 -3.88
C LEU A 58 -8.12 0.25 -5.08
N GLU A 59 -7.48 -0.70 -5.76
CA GLU A 59 -8.13 -1.43 -6.87
C GLU A 59 -9.37 -2.17 -6.38
N ALA A 60 -9.29 -2.80 -5.21
CA ALA A 60 -10.43 -3.51 -4.61
C ALA A 60 -11.60 -2.57 -4.34
N GLN A 61 -11.34 -1.38 -3.79
CA GLN A 61 -12.40 -0.40 -3.54
C GLN A 61 -13.05 0.05 -4.84
N THR A 62 -12.24 0.25 -5.90
CA THR A 62 -12.76 0.65 -7.21
C THR A 62 -13.68 -0.42 -7.79
N GLU A 63 -13.26 -1.69 -7.74
CA GLU A 63 -14.08 -2.81 -8.21
C GLU A 63 -15.39 -2.93 -7.42
N HIS A 64 -15.32 -2.79 -6.09
CA HIS A 64 -16.50 -2.84 -5.22
C HIS A 64 -17.47 -1.70 -5.52
N ALA A 65 -16.95 -0.48 -5.74
CA ALA A 65 -17.79 0.67 -6.07
C ALA A 65 -18.56 0.44 -7.39
N LEU A 66 -17.87 -0.04 -8.42
CA LEU A 66 -18.49 -0.35 -9.71
C LEU A 66 -19.54 -1.45 -9.59
N MET A 67 -19.23 -2.51 -8.86
CA MET A 67 -20.15 -3.63 -8.64
C MET A 67 -21.39 -3.19 -7.87
N HIS A 68 -21.21 -2.46 -6.76
CA HIS A 68 -22.32 -2.01 -5.93
C HIS A 68 -23.26 -1.07 -6.68
N VAL A 69 -22.72 -0.15 -7.48
CA VAL A 69 -23.53 0.76 -8.29
C VAL A 69 -24.31 -0.02 -9.35
N SER A 70 -23.70 -1.03 -9.98
CA SER A 70 -24.37 -1.88 -10.95
C SER A 70 -25.52 -2.69 -10.33
N GLU A 71 -25.44 -2.95 -9.02
CA GLU A 71 -26.47 -3.67 -8.25
C GLU A 71 -27.51 -2.74 -7.63
N GLY A 72 -27.45 -1.45 -7.93
CA GLY A 72 -28.43 -0.47 -7.47
C GLY A 72 -28.03 0.37 -6.27
N ALA A 73 -26.78 0.27 -5.81
CA ALA A 73 -26.29 1.12 -4.72
C ALA A 73 -26.19 2.58 -5.17
N ASP A 74 -26.30 3.50 -4.20
CA ASP A 74 -26.21 4.93 -4.47
C ASP A 74 -24.79 5.31 -4.93
N LEU A 75 -24.71 5.91 -6.11
CA LEU A 75 -23.45 6.36 -6.71
C LEU A 75 -22.70 7.33 -5.79
N ASP A 76 -23.41 8.30 -5.21
CA ASP A 76 -22.78 9.32 -4.35
C ASP A 76 -22.12 8.69 -3.12
N GLU A 77 -22.77 7.72 -2.49
CA GLU A 77 -22.24 7.00 -1.35
C GLU A 77 -20.98 6.20 -1.71
N GLU A 78 -21.02 5.49 -2.84
CA GLU A 78 -19.89 4.70 -3.31
C GLU A 78 -18.71 5.60 -3.72
N MET A 79 -19.00 6.76 -4.33
CA MET A 79 -17.98 7.73 -4.70
C MET A 79 -17.29 8.34 -3.46
N LYS A 80 -18.05 8.61 -2.40
CA LYS A 80 -17.48 9.11 -1.15
C LYS A 80 -16.51 8.12 -0.53
N LYS A 81 -16.84 6.84 -0.54
CA LYS A 81 -15.96 5.77 -0.03
C LYS A 81 -14.68 5.70 -0.85
N LEU A 82 -14.80 5.74 -2.17
CA LEU A 82 -13.66 5.71 -3.09
C LEU A 82 -12.76 6.93 -2.90
N GLN A 83 -13.33 8.13 -2.80
CA GLN A 83 -12.58 9.37 -2.57
C GLN A 83 -11.77 9.32 -1.27
N LYS A 84 -12.34 8.72 -0.22
CA LYS A 84 -11.66 8.54 1.07
C LYS A 84 -10.42 7.65 0.94
N VAL A 85 -10.55 6.56 0.20
CA VAL A 85 -9.43 5.63 -0.06
C VAL A 85 -8.35 6.32 -0.90
N ILE A 86 -8.75 7.03 -1.96
CA ILE A 86 -7.82 7.77 -2.82
C ILE A 86 -7.04 8.80 -2.00
N ALA A 87 -7.71 9.54 -1.13
CA ALA A 87 -7.07 10.57 -0.29
C ALA A 87 -5.99 9.95 0.60
N GLN A 88 -6.25 8.81 1.21
CA GLN A 88 -5.26 8.11 2.05
C GLN A 88 -4.13 7.52 1.22
N TYR A 89 -4.43 6.94 0.07
CA TYR A 89 -3.43 6.42 -0.85
C TYR A 89 -2.47 7.53 -1.31
N ASN A 90 -2.99 8.69 -1.65
CA ASN A 90 -2.19 9.83 -2.09
C ASN A 90 -1.24 10.32 -0.99
N LYS A 91 -1.63 10.25 0.27
CA LYS A 91 -0.76 10.60 1.39
C LYS A 91 0.49 9.71 1.46
N MET A 92 0.35 8.42 1.16
CA MET A 92 1.50 7.51 1.13
C MET A 92 2.51 7.90 0.06
N ASN A 93 2.03 8.40 -1.08
CA ASN A 93 2.86 8.77 -2.22
C ASN A 93 3.38 10.20 -2.18
N TYR A 94 2.93 10.99 -1.22
CA TYR A 94 3.27 12.42 -1.09
C TYR A 94 4.78 12.67 -1.03
N VAL A 95 5.50 11.85 -0.27
CA VAL A 95 6.96 11.96 -0.12
C VAL A 95 7.66 11.77 -1.47
N ILE A 96 7.18 10.88 -2.31
CA ILE A 96 7.74 10.61 -3.64
C ILE A 96 7.57 11.84 -4.54
N ILE A 97 6.40 12.47 -4.49
CA ILE A 97 6.09 13.69 -5.25
C ILE A 97 7.03 14.82 -4.85
N TRP A 98 7.22 15.03 -3.54
CA TRP A 98 8.13 16.04 -2.99
C TRP A 98 9.58 15.79 -3.41
N LYS A 99 10.04 14.54 -3.36
CA LYS A 99 11.39 14.17 -3.79
C LYS A 99 11.61 14.54 -5.25
N LYS A 100 10.67 14.20 -6.12
CA LYS A 100 10.76 14.54 -7.55
C LYS A 100 10.76 16.05 -7.79
N ALA A 101 9.97 16.81 -7.02
CA ALA A 101 9.94 18.26 -7.12
C ALA A 101 11.30 18.85 -6.72
N LEU A 102 11.91 18.38 -5.64
CA LEU A 102 13.23 18.84 -5.19
C LEU A 102 14.32 18.50 -6.19
N GLU A 103 14.30 17.33 -6.82
CA GLU A 103 15.26 16.91 -7.83
C GLU A 103 15.21 17.79 -9.09
N ARG A 104 14.03 18.37 -9.40
CA ARG A 104 13.89 19.28 -10.55
C ARG A 104 14.50 20.66 -10.33
N GLU A 105 14.59 21.10 -9.09
CA GLU A 105 15.11 22.43 -8.75
C GLU A 105 16.62 22.44 -8.56
N PHE A 106 17.23 21.30 -8.44
CA PHE A 106 18.67 21.12 -8.28
C PHE A 106 19.26 20.29 -9.39
#